data_ac8af99e62f1ad992d98df001b2703ed
#
_entry.id   ac8af99e62f1ad992d98df001b2703ed
#
_cell.length_a   1.000
_cell.length_b   1.000
_cell.length_c   1.000
_cell.angle_alpha   90.00
_cell.angle_beta   90.00
_cell.angle_gamma   90.00
#
_symmetry.space_group_name_H-M   'P 1'
#
loop_
_entity.id
_entity.type
_entity.pdbx_description
1 polymer ?
#
loop_
_entity_poly.entity_id
_entity_poly.type
_entity_poly.pdbx_seq_one_letter_code
_entity_poly.pdbx_strand_id
1 'polypeptide(L)'
;MRTDFETLRELVSGFSAGSATRPGEPTSDGLAGSRPRPPLDCQAPDVLVPGPQEAYPYDLHQTFERRSSSTSYGTEPLEAEPLLGMVRDALADDARTWGEDAEACPLEPFVLLLRPSGAEPGIYRVRLDGVDLVRPLPEAEVIEGMTVQKEFARAGAIVSVAANLDEADTWGGAAGYRFTMSRSAALIYSLHLRAVARGLVGTVFAGFATSAVRHLLDSDGVSRHQMFAVTIAS
;
A
#
# COMPACT_ATOMS: atom_id res chain seq x y z
N MET A 1 -10.27 17.44 19.16
CA MET A 1 -9.05 16.62 19.16
C MET A 1 -8.65 16.49 17.71
N ARG A 2 -7.50 17.08 17.30
CA ARG A 2 -7.00 16.93 15.91
C ARG A 2 -6.71 15.45 15.70
N THR A 3 -7.07 14.93 14.56
CA THR A 3 -6.76 13.54 14.21
C THR A 3 -5.24 13.40 14.07
N ASP A 4 -4.69 12.25 14.47
CA ASP A 4 -3.24 11.99 14.41
C ASP A 4 -2.67 12.11 12.98
N PHE A 5 -3.52 12.05 11.96
CA PHE A 5 -3.19 12.31 10.56
C PHE A 5 -2.89 13.79 10.25
N GLU A 6 -3.54 14.75 10.92
CA GLU A 6 -3.19 16.17 10.78
C GLU A 6 -1.79 16.44 11.36
N THR A 7 -1.43 15.77 12.44
CA THR A 7 -0.10 15.86 13.04
C THR A 7 0.97 15.26 12.11
N LEU A 8 0.68 14.13 11.48
CA LEU A 8 1.58 13.51 10.50
C LEU A 8 1.77 14.40 9.26
N ARG A 9 0.69 15.02 8.77
CA ARG A 9 0.73 15.99 7.67
C ARG A 9 1.56 17.23 8.03
N GLU A 10 1.42 17.75 9.25
CA GLU A 10 2.22 18.88 9.74
C GLU A 10 3.71 18.51 9.86
N LEU A 11 4.02 17.29 10.30
CA LEU A 11 5.40 16.78 10.34
C LEU A 11 6.00 16.65 8.93
N VAL A 12 5.27 16.03 8.00
CA VAL A 12 5.75 15.85 6.62
C VAL A 12 5.87 17.19 5.90
N SER A 13 4.93 18.12 6.07
CA SER A 13 5.04 19.47 5.51
C SER A 13 6.15 20.28 6.17
N GLY A 14 6.45 20.08 7.45
CA GLY A 14 7.59 20.68 8.13
C GLY A 14 8.95 20.21 7.56
N PHE A 15 9.05 18.94 7.18
CA PHE A 15 10.23 18.41 6.46
C PHE A 15 10.35 18.97 5.04
N SER A 16 9.25 19.29 4.38
CA SER A 16 9.23 19.88 3.04
C SER A 16 9.57 21.36 3.05
N ALA A 17 9.23 22.10 4.11
CA ALA A 17 9.51 23.53 4.24
C ALA A 17 11.00 23.87 4.39
N GLY A 18 11.84 22.88 4.71
CA GLY A 18 13.31 23.02 4.76
C GLY A 18 14.00 23.00 3.39
N SER A 19 13.28 22.70 2.31
CA SER A 19 13.78 22.77 0.94
C SER A 19 13.19 24.01 0.26
N ALA A 20 14.02 24.97 -0.10
CA ALA A 20 13.63 26.30 -0.60
C ALA A 20 12.97 26.31 -1.98
N THR A 21 12.56 25.19 -2.50
CA THR A 21 11.75 25.03 -3.71
C THR A 21 10.37 24.52 -3.34
N ARG A 22 9.33 25.29 -3.63
CA ARG A 22 7.94 24.84 -3.54
C ARG A 22 7.79 23.59 -4.40
N PRO A 23 7.16 22.49 -3.87
CA PRO A 23 6.67 21.43 -4.73
C PRO A 23 5.73 22.06 -5.78
N GLY A 24 5.94 21.74 -7.05
CA GLY A 24 5.08 22.22 -8.13
C GLY A 24 5.67 23.29 -9.06
N GLU A 25 6.87 23.84 -8.80
CA GLU A 25 7.59 24.54 -9.88
C GLU A 25 8.44 23.53 -10.65
N PRO A 26 8.11 23.24 -11.93
CA PRO A 26 8.92 22.35 -12.74
C PRO A 26 10.32 22.98 -12.89
N THR A 27 11.35 22.26 -12.44
CA THR A 27 12.72 22.62 -12.76
C THR A 27 12.89 22.53 -14.28
N SER A 28 13.35 23.60 -14.91
CA SER A 28 13.44 23.76 -16.37
C SER A 28 14.35 22.76 -17.09
N ASP A 29 14.98 21.84 -16.38
CA ASP A 29 15.79 20.74 -16.89
C ASP A 29 15.04 19.40 -16.86
N GLY A 30 13.69 19.42 -16.94
CA GLY A 30 12.85 18.24 -16.96
C GLY A 30 13.27 17.27 -18.05
N LEU A 31 13.89 16.19 -17.64
CA LEU A 31 13.99 14.97 -18.42
C LEU A 31 12.60 14.65 -18.97
N ALA A 32 12.55 14.22 -20.21
CA ALA A 32 11.35 13.84 -20.95
C ALA A 32 10.27 13.23 -20.03
N GLY A 33 9.03 13.71 -20.15
CA GLY A 33 7.91 13.49 -19.25
C GLY A 33 7.84 12.12 -18.57
N SER A 34 7.23 12.08 -17.40
CA SER A 34 7.10 10.88 -16.56
C SER A 34 6.68 9.66 -17.37
N ARG A 35 7.31 8.52 -17.14
CA ARG A 35 6.91 7.28 -17.79
C ARG A 35 5.51 6.89 -17.32
N PRO A 36 4.59 6.64 -18.26
CA PRO A 36 3.31 6.10 -17.88
C PRO A 36 3.49 4.72 -17.24
N ARG A 37 2.69 4.41 -16.25
CA ARG A 37 2.64 3.05 -15.70
C ARG A 37 2.26 2.07 -16.80
N PRO A 38 2.97 0.93 -16.92
CA PRO A 38 2.52 -0.14 -17.81
C PRO A 38 1.08 -0.53 -17.44
N PRO A 39 0.19 -0.71 -18.42
CA PRO A 39 -1.13 -1.24 -18.14
C PRO A 39 -1.01 -2.60 -17.46
N LEU A 40 -1.86 -2.85 -16.46
CA LEU A 40 -1.99 -4.18 -15.89
C LEU A 40 -2.96 -4.98 -16.77
N ASP A 41 -2.50 -6.15 -17.22
CA ASP A 41 -3.37 -7.13 -17.86
C ASP A 41 -4.17 -7.88 -16.79
N CYS A 42 -5.26 -7.25 -16.33
CA CYS A 42 -6.10 -7.80 -15.30
C CYS A 42 -6.95 -8.93 -15.88
N GLN A 43 -6.86 -10.13 -15.30
CA GLN A 43 -7.64 -11.30 -15.74
C GLN A 43 -9.13 -11.11 -15.49
N ALA A 44 -9.50 -10.43 -14.43
CA ALA A 44 -10.88 -10.08 -14.13
C ALA A 44 -10.92 -8.68 -13.50
N PRO A 45 -11.27 -7.64 -14.27
CA PRO A 45 -11.51 -6.32 -13.73
C PRO A 45 -12.82 -6.29 -12.94
N ASP A 46 -12.87 -5.44 -11.92
CA ASP A 46 -14.04 -5.20 -11.06
C ASP A 46 -14.67 -6.46 -10.46
N VAL A 47 -13.83 -7.43 -10.06
CA VAL A 47 -14.30 -8.71 -9.49
C VAL A 47 -15.02 -8.54 -8.15
N LEU A 48 -14.73 -7.46 -7.43
CA LEU A 48 -15.29 -7.21 -6.11
C LEU A 48 -15.40 -5.70 -5.87
N VAL A 49 -16.53 -5.27 -5.35
CA VAL A 49 -16.73 -3.91 -4.83
C VAL A 49 -17.03 -4.04 -3.34
N PRO A 50 -16.02 -3.88 -2.47
CA PRO A 50 -16.24 -4.02 -1.04
C PRO A 50 -17.29 -3.06 -0.52
N GLY A 51 -18.20 -3.56 0.32
CA GLY A 51 -19.19 -2.77 1.02
C GLY A 51 -18.55 -1.81 2.05
N PRO A 52 -19.37 -1.01 2.74
CA PRO A 52 -18.89 -0.16 3.82
C PRO A 52 -18.33 -1.01 4.96
N GLN A 53 -17.23 -0.54 5.56
CA GLN A 53 -16.59 -1.24 6.66
C GLN A 53 -17.40 -1.16 7.95
N GLU A 54 -17.47 -2.25 8.67
CA GLU A 54 -17.99 -2.30 10.03
C GLU A 54 -17.08 -1.53 11.01
N ALA A 55 -17.65 -1.12 12.15
CA ALA A 55 -16.88 -0.48 13.20
C ALA A 55 -15.76 -1.40 13.72
N TYR A 56 -14.61 -0.81 13.99
CA TYR A 56 -13.49 -1.56 14.56
C TYR A 56 -13.78 -1.96 16.01
N PRO A 57 -13.49 -3.21 16.43
CA PRO A 57 -13.72 -3.68 17.81
C PRO A 57 -12.83 -2.99 18.84
N TYR A 58 -11.64 -2.47 18.44
CA TYR A 58 -10.73 -1.75 19.32
C TYR A 58 -10.67 -0.27 18.96
N ASP A 59 -10.71 0.60 19.98
CA ASP A 59 -10.44 2.01 19.80
C ASP A 59 -8.95 2.28 19.53
N LEU A 60 -8.60 3.55 19.26
CA LEU A 60 -7.24 3.94 18.89
C LEU A 60 -6.25 3.64 20.03
N HIS A 61 -6.60 3.89 21.29
CA HIS A 61 -5.72 3.66 22.44
C HIS A 61 -5.44 2.16 22.62
N GLN A 62 -6.47 1.34 22.61
CA GLN A 62 -6.37 -0.12 22.67
C GLN A 62 -5.56 -0.67 21.48
N THR A 63 -5.72 -0.07 20.29
CA THR A 63 -4.97 -0.45 19.09
C THR A 63 -3.49 -0.19 19.27
N PHE A 64 -3.09 0.98 19.79
CA PHE A 64 -1.69 1.29 20.05
C PHE A 64 -1.07 0.39 21.11
N GLU A 65 -1.80 0.07 22.19
CA GLU A 65 -1.31 -0.86 23.20
C GLU A 65 -1.08 -2.28 22.66
N ARG A 66 -1.91 -2.72 21.71
CA ARG A 66 -1.84 -4.05 21.08
C ARG A 66 -0.85 -4.11 19.92
N ARG A 67 -0.54 -2.97 19.31
CA ARG A 67 0.31 -2.94 18.12
C ARG A 67 1.70 -3.50 18.41
N SER A 68 2.00 -4.59 17.75
CA SER A 68 3.33 -5.21 17.71
C SER A 68 3.64 -5.68 16.29
N SER A 69 4.91 -5.84 15.96
CA SER A 69 5.31 -6.57 14.76
C SER A 69 5.30 -8.06 15.05
N SER A 70 4.65 -8.84 14.19
CA SER A 70 4.60 -10.29 14.32
C SER A 70 4.99 -10.96 13.01
N THR A 71 5.85 -11.96 13.09
CA THR A 71 6.18 -12.90 12.01
C THR A 71 5.62 -14.29 12.30
N SER A 72 4.88 -14.43 13.41
CA SER A 72 4.12 -15.63 13.74
C SER A 72 2.67 -15.41 13.39
N TYR A 73 2.14 -16.22 12.49
CA TYR A 73 0.82 -16.07 11.89
C TYR A 73 -0.06 -17.26 12.23
N GLY A 74 -1.34 -16.99 12.52
CA GLY A 74 -2.36 -18.03 12.60
C GLY A 74 -2.63 -18.66 11.22
N THR A 75 -3.31 -19.79 11.23
CA THR A 75 -3.64 -20.55 10.01
C THR A 75 -5.04 -20.29 9.47
N GLU A 76 -5.85 -19.55 10.22
CA GLU A 76 -7.22 -19.26 9.85
C GLU A 76 -7.28 -18.40 8.57
N PRO A 77 -8.21 -18.70 7.65
CA PRO A 77 -8.42 -17.88 6.47
C PRO A 77 -8.85 -16.45 6.84
N LEU A 78 -8.40 -15.47 6.05
CA LEU A 78 -8.85 -14.08 6.16
C LEU A 78 -10.07 -13.84 5.28
N GLU A 79 -11.07 -13.16 5.80
CA GLU A 79 -12.21 -12.71 5.00
C GLU A 79 -11.75 -11.66 3.99
N ALA A 80 -11.89 -11.99 2.69
CA ALA A 80 -11.34 -11.16 1.61
C ALA A 80 -12.06 -9.81 1.50
N GLU A 81 -13.39 -9.79 1.58
CA GLU A 81 -14.17 -8.56 1.42
C GLU A 81 -13.85 -7.50 2.48
N PRO A 82 -13.84 -7.79 3.80
CA PRO A 82 -13.43 -6.85 4.82
C PRO A 82 -11.98 -6.37 4.67
N LEU A 83 -11.07 -7.24 4.25
CA LEU A 83 -9.67 -6.88 4.03
C LEU A 83 -9.52 -5.92 2.83
N LEU A 84 -10.13 -6.23 1.69
CA LEU A 84 -10.08 -5.38 0.50
C LEU A 84 -10.78 -4.04 0.75
N GLY A 85 -11.89 -4.04 1.49
CA GLY A 85 -12.57 -2.82 1.94
C GLY A 85 -11.70 -1.96 2.83
N MET A 86 -10.96 -2.55 3.77
CA MET A 86 -10.02 -1.84 4.64
C MET A 86 -8.90 -1.16 3.82
N VAL A 87 -8.39 -1.81 2.79
CA VAL A 87 -7.37 -1.23 1.89
C VAL A 87 -7.95 -0.07 1.08
N ARG A 88 -9.15 -0.22 0.51
CA ARG A 88 -9.84 0.84 -0.21
C ARG A 88 -10.11 2.05 0.68
N ASP A 89 -10.58 1.84 1.90
CA ASP A 89 -10.87 2.93 2.84
C ASP A 89 -9.60 3.66 3.27
N ALA A 90 -8.48 2.93 3.46
CA ALA A 90 -7.19 3.55 3.72
C ALA A 90 -6.70 4.39 2.53
N LEU A 91 -6.90 3.92 1.30
CA LEU A 91 -6.59 4.67 0.08
C LEU A 91 -7.48 5.92 -0.05
N ALA A 92 -8.76 5.82 0.29
CA ALA A 92 -9.68 6.95 0.29
C ALA A 92 -9.30 8.01 1.34
N ASP A 93 -8.82 7.57 2.52
CA ASP A 93 -8.32 8.46 3.56
C ASP A 93 -7.04 9.16 3.13
N ASP A 94 -6.15 8.46 2.45
CA ASP A 94 -4.94 9.02 1.85
C ASP A 94 -5.29 10.09 0.81
N ALA A 95 -6.15 9.78 -0.14
CA ALA A 95 -6.60 10.73 -1.16
C ALA A 95 -7.24 11.98 -0.55
N ARG A 96 -8.09 11.80 0.47
CA ARG A 96 -8.75 12.91 1.18
C ARG A 96 -7.76 13.76 1.99
N THR A 97 -6.75 13.13 2.58
CA THR A 97 -5.76 13.81 3.41
C THR A 97 -4.83 14.68 2.58
N TRP A 98 -4.42 14.20 1.41
CA TRP A 98 -3.41 14.82 0.57
C TRP A 98 -3.98 15.59 -0.63
N GLY A 99 -5.26 15.40 -0.99
CA GLY A 99 -5.94 16.15 -2.04
C GLY A 99 -5.20 16.13 -3.38
N GLU A 100 -4.92 17.31 -3.93
CA GLU A 100 -4.25 17.47 -5.23
C GLU A 100 -2.86 16.80 -5.27
N ASP A 101 -2.15 16.76 -4.16
CA ASP A 101 -0.85 16.07 -4.06
C ASP A 101 -1.00 14.55 -4.23
N ALA A 102 -2.14 13.99 -3.79
CA ALA A 102 -2.46 12.59 -4.01
C ALA A 102 -2.76 12.29 -5.48
N GLU A 103 -3.41 13.23 -6.16
CA GLU A 103 -3.71 13.12 -7.59
C GLU A 103 -2.44 13.23 -8.44
N ALA A 104 -1.52 14.12 -8.06
CA ALA A 104 -0.24 14.29 -8.76
C ALA A 104 0.68 13.08 -8.65
N CYS A 105 0.64 12.37 -7.52
CA CYS A 105 1.47 11.20 -7.24
C CYS A 105 0.62 10.03 -6.71
N PRO A 106 -0.26 9.42 -7.52
CA PRO A 106 -1.20 8.40 -7.03
C PRO A 106 -0.48 7.15 -6.54
N LEU A 107 -0.94 6.63 -5.40
CA LEU A 107 -0.49 5.34 -4.88
C LEU A 107 -1.32 4.20 -5.44
N GLU A 108 -0.69 3.05 -5.66
CA GLU A 108 -1.33 1.87 -6.24
C GLU A 108 -1.19 0.67 -5.29
N PRO A 109 -2.21 0.38 -4.46
CA PRO A 109 -2.20 -0.76 -3.56
C PRO A 109 -2.46 -2.10 -4.28
N PHE A 110 -1.67 -3.11 -3.89
CA PHE A 110 -1.86 -4.51 -4.28
C PHE A 110 -2.07 -5.37 -3.04
N VAL A 111 -2.97 -6.34 -3.15
CA VAL A 111 -3.25 -7.31 -2.09
C VAL A 111 -2.99 -8.72 -2.63
N LEU A 112 -1.99 -9.38 -2.07
CA LEU A 112 -1.76 -10.80 -2.29
C LEU A 112 -2.59 -11.56 -1.26
N LEU A 113 -3.70 -12.12 -1.68
CA LEU A 113 -4.56 -12.97 -0.84
C LEU A 113 -3.98 -14.38 -0.84
N LEU A 114 -3.25 -14.74 0.23
CA LEU A 114 -2.55 -16.01 0.33
C LEU A 114 -3.48 -17.12 0.87
N ARG A 115 -4.32 -16.78 1.82
CA ARG A 115 -5.32 -17.69 2.42
C ARG A 115 -6.64 -16.95 2.65
N PRO A 116 -7.37 -16.61 1.59
CA PRO A 116 -8.65 -15.93 1.73
C PRO A 116 -9.81 -16.90 2.03
N SER A 117 -10.86 -16.36 2.63
CA SER A 117 -12.22 -16.87 2.52
C SER A 117 -13.09 -15.87 1.76
N GLY A 118 -14.04 -16.34 0.99
CA GLY A 118 -14.94 -15.48 0.21
C GLY A 118 -14.37 -14.93 -1.11
N ALA A 119 -13.12 -15.28 -1.46
CA ALA A 119 -12.51 -14.98 -2.76
C ALA A 119 -11.48 -16.05 -3.12
N GLU A 120 -11.06 -16.07 -4.38
CA GLU A 120 -9.97 -16.94 -4.83
C GLU A 120 -8.61 -16.40 -4.37
N PRO A 121 -7.63 -17.27 -4.03
CA PRO A 121 -6.26 -16.84 -3.81
C PRO A 121 -5.70 -16.15 -5.06
N GLY A 122 -5.09 -14.98 -4.89
CA GLY A 122 -4.63 -14.20 -6.05
C GLY A 122 -3.99 -12.89 -5.68
N ILE A 123 -3.56 -12.17 -6.70
CA ILE A 123 -3.03 -10.82 -6.60
C ILE A 123 -4.09 -9.85 -7.10
N TYR A 124 -4.51 -8.96 -6.23
CA TYR A 124 -5.58 -8.00 -6.49
C TYR A 124 -5.02 -6.58 -6.45
N ARG A 125 -5.46 -5.74 -7.39
CA ARG A 125 -5.25 -4.29 -7.32
C ARG A 125 -6.49 -3.65 -6.72
N VAL A 126 -6.29 -2.80 -5.72
CA VAL A 126 -7.40 -2.06 -5.10
C VAL A 126 -7.39 -0.63 -5.61
N ARG A 127 -8.53 -0.19 -6.13
CA ARG A 127 -8.83 1.17 -6.56
C ARG A 127 -9.90 1.78 -5.67
N LEU A 128 -10.13 3.08 -5.77
CA LEU A 128 -11.22 3.74 -5.04
C LEU A 128 -12.60 3.25 -5.50
N ASP A 129 -12.73 2.93 -6.77
CA ASP A 129 -13.98 2.53 -7.45
C ASP A 129 -14.16 1.03 -7.64
N GLY A 130 -13.14 0.21 -7.36
CA GLY A 130 -13.25 -1.24 -7.55
C GLY A 130 -12.00 -2.01 -7.17
N VAL A 131 -12.06 -3.31 -7.39
CA VAL A 131 -10.97 -4.26 -7.15
C VAL A 131 -10.82 -5.15 -8.38
N ASP A 132 -9.61 -5.24 -8.90
CA ASP A 132 -9.28 -6.08 -10.06
C ASP A 132 -8.47 -7.30 -9.61
N LEU A 133 -8.79 -8.49 -10.11
CA LEU A 133 -7.88 -9.63 -10.06
C LEU A 133 -6.82 -9.45 -11.15
N VAL A 134 -5.59 -9.17 -10.74
CA VAL A 134 -4.45 -9.02 -11.65
C VAL A 134 -4.04 -10.39 -12.18
N ARG A 135 -3.83 -11.35 -11.27
CA ARG A 135 -3.48 -12.74 -11.62
C ARG A 135 -3.77 -13.70 -10.46
N PRO A 136 -3.92 -15.00 -10.74
CA PRO A 136 -3.96 -16.02 -9.69
C PRO A 136 -2.70 -16.01 -8.85
N LEU A 137 -2.78 -16.55 -7.65
CA LEU A 137 -1.62 -16.70 -6.78
C LEU A 137 -0.63 -17.70 -7.43
N PRO A 138 0.66 -17.34 -7.57
CA PRO A 138 1.67 -18.29 -8.05
C PRO A 138 2.01 -19.33 -6.97
N GLU A 139 2.85 -20.29 -7.34
CA GLU A 139 3.34 -21.31 -6.43
C GLU A 139 4.01 -20.69 -5.18
N ALA A 140 3.95 -21.41 -4.06
CA ALA A 140 4.40 -20.92 -2.75
C ALA A 140 5.87 -20.47 -2.74
N GLU A 141 6.75 -21.18 -3.45
CA GLU A 141 8.16 -20.87 -3.58
C GLU A 141 8.40 -19.50 -4.24
N VAL A 142 7.53 -19.10 -5.17
CA VAL A 142 7.61 -17.79 -5.83
C VAL A 142 7.26 -16.68 -4.84
N ILE A 143 6.22 -16.90 -4.01
CA ILE A 143 5.84 -15.96 -2.95
C ILE A 143 6.93 -15.87 -1.88
N GLU A 144 7.50 -16.99 -1.44
CA GLU A 144 8.65 -17.01 -0.52
C GLU A 144 9.86 -16.24 -1.08
N GLY A 145 10.08 -16.34 -2.39
CA GLY A 145 11.15 -15.62 -3.09
C GLY A 145 10.90 -14.13 -3.26
N MET A 146 9.68 -13.64 -3.03
CA MET A 146 9.32 -12.24 -3.22
C MET A 146 9.84 -11.32 -2.10
N THR A 147 9.99 -11.84 -0.90
CA THR A 147 10.40 -11.09 0.29
C THR A 147 11.72 -11.59 0.85
N VAL A 148 12.46 -10.71 1.52
CA VAL A 148 13.72 -11.07 2.18
C VAL A 148 13.47 -12.06 3.32
N GLN A 149 12.35 -11.93 4.02
CA GLN A 149 11.95 -12.82 5.11
C GLN A 149 10.88 -13.80 4.60
N LYS A 150 11.28 -15.06 4.44
CA LYS A 150 10.40 -16.12 3.90
C LYS A 150 9.14 -16.36 4.75
N GLU A 151 9.19 -16.03 6.03
CA GLU A 151 8.07 -16.13 6.96
C GLU A 151 6.87 -15.32 6.50
N PHE A 152 7.08 -14.22 5.77
CA PHE A 152 5.99 -13.38 5.27
C PHE A 152 5.04 -14.11 4.32
N ALA A 153 5.53 -15.10 3.57
CA ALA A 153 4.70 -15.95 2.72
C ALA A 153 3.70 -16.83 3.50
N ARG A 154 3.86 -16.93 4.83
CA ARG A 154 2.94 -17.66 5.72
C ARG A 154 1.82 -16.79 6.27
N ALA A 155 1.80 -15.50 5.98
CA ALA A 155 0.71 -14.61 6.37
C ALA A 155 -0.61 -15.02 5.67
N GLY A 156 -1.75 -14.48 6.12
CA GLY A 156 -3.03 -14.64 5.43
C GLY A 156 -3.08 -13.80 4.16
N ALA A 157 -2.47 -12.61 4.21
CA ALA A 157 -2.31 -11.71 3.07
C ALA A 157 -1.05 -10.84 3.22
N ILE A 158 -0.59 -10.31 2.08
CA ILE A 158 0.42 -9.25 2.01
C ILE A 158 -0.21 -8.07 1.26
N VAL A 159 -0.24 -6.90 1.87
CA VAL A 159 -0.65 -5.66 1.19
C VAL A 159 0.60 -4.86 0.88
N SER A 160 0.84 -4.56 -0.39
CA SER A 160 1.93 -3.69 -0.84
C SER A 160 1.39 -2.44 -1.49
N VAL A 161 2.19 -1.38 -1.52
CA VAL A 161 1.86 -0.15 -2.22
C VAL A 161 2.96 0.20 -3.20
N ALA A 162 2.58 0.49 -4.44
CA ALA A 162 3.46 1.00 -5.47
C ALA A 162 3.24 2.49 -5.70
N ALA A 163 4.30 3.16 -6.16
CA ALA A 163 4.28 4.54 -6.60
C ALA A 163 5.02 4.70 -7.92
N ASN A 164 4.71 5.77 -8.66
CA ASN A 164 5.49 6.18 -9.84
C ASN A 164 6.53 7.21 -9.40
N LEU A 165 7.80 6.83 -9.47
CA LEU A 165 8.91 7.69 -9.06
C LEU A 165 9.20 8.80 -10.08
N ASP A 166 8.88 8.59 -11.37
CA ASP A 166 9.00 9.63 -12.39
C ASP A 166 7.94 10.73 -12.18
N GLU A 167 6.69 10.35 -11.79
CA GLU A 167 5.66 11.32 -11.41
C GLU A 167 6.10 12.11 -10.17
N ALA A 168 6.64 11.43 -9.18
CA ALA A 168 7.12 12.05 -7.95
C ALA A 168 8.29 13.03 -8.22
N ASP A 169 9.22 12.65 -9.09
CA ASP A 169 10.34 13.51 -9.50
C ASP A 169 9.85 14.70 -10.32
N THR A 170 8.94 14.50 -11.24
CA THR A 170 8.33 15.58 -12.05
C THR A 170 7.56 16.56 -11.15
N TRP A 171 6.83 16.06 -10.13
CA TRP A 171 6.06 16.88 -9.21
C TRP A 171 6.93 17.71 -8.25
N GLY A 172 8.04 17.17 -7.75
CA GLY A 172 8.84 17.85 -6.72
C GLY A 172 10.29 17.43 -6.61
N GLY A 173 10.88 16.79 -7.62
CA GLY A 173 12.25 16.32 -7.61
C GLY A 173 12.56 15.43 -6.39
N ALA A 174 13.70 15.68 -5.72
CA ALA A 174 14.07 14.95 -4.51
C ALA A 174 13.07 15.12 -3.35
N ALA A 175 12.33 16.23 -3.29
CA ALA A 175 11.27 16.44 -2.32
C ALA A 175 10.06 15.56 -2.66
N GLY A 176 9.73 15.40 -3.94
CA GLY A 176 8.66 14.52 -4.44
C GLY A 176 8.91 13.06 -4.07
N TYR A 177 10.14 12.58 -4.25
CA TYR A 177 10.51 11.23 -3.82
C TYR A 177 10.32 11.03 -2.31
N ARG A 178 10.82 11.95 -1.48
CA ARG A 178 10.66 11.87 -0.01
C ARG A 178 9.20 11.93 0.42
N PHE A 179 8.40 12.80 -0.23
CA PHE A 179 6.98 12.91 0.01
C PHE A 179 6.25 11.59 -0.28
N THR A 180 6.47 11.03 -1.48
CA THR A 180 5.86 9.77 -1.91
C THR A 180 6.26 8.61 -1.00
N MET A 181 7.54 8.55 -0.58
CA MET A 181 8.03 7.56 0.37
C MET A 181 7.30 7.69 1.72
N SER A 182 7.24 8.90 2.29
CA SER A 182 6.59 9.13 3.58
C SER A 182 5.09 8.83 3.54
N ARG A 183 4.43 9.21 2.45
CA ARG A 183 3.01 8.97 2.24
C ARG A 183 2.71 7.47 2.08
N SER A 184 3.54 6.75 1.31
CA SER A 184 3.44 5.28 1.17
C SER A 184 3.61 4.57 2.52
N ALA A 185 4.57 5.02 3.34
CA ALA A 185 4.78 4.49 4.68
C ALA A 185 3.57 4.76 5.59
N ALA A 186 2.99 5.97 5.52
CA ALA A 186 1.81 6.35 6.28
C ALA A 186 0.59 5.49 5.91
N LEU A 187 0.35 5.25 4.61
CA LEU A 187 -0.71 4.39 4.13
C LEU A 187 -0.56 2.96 4.67
N ILE A 188 0.62 2.36 4.51
CA ILE A 188 0.89 0.99 4.99
C ILE A 188 0.81 0.90 6.51
N TYR A 189 1.30 1.90 7.24
CA TYR A 189 1.18 1.90 8.71
C TYR A 189 -0.26 2.07 9.17
N SER A 190 -1.06 2.89 8.48
CA SER A 190 -2.51 3.00 8.70
C SER A 190 -3.21 1.65 8.52
N LEU A 191 -2.85 0.89 7.48
CA LEU A 191 -3.36 -0.46 7.26
C LEU A 191 -2.97 -1.42 8.39
N HIS A 192 -1.72 -1.35 8.88
CA HIS A 192 -1.31 -2.14 10.03
C HIS A 192 -2.16 -1.82 11.28
N LEU A 193 -2.37 -0.53 11.58
CA LEU A 193 -3.21 -0.13 12.72
C LEU A 193 -4.66 -0.61 12.56
N ARG A 194 -5.23 -0.51 11.36
CA ARG A 194 -6.58 -1.00 11.07
C ARG A 194 -6.69 -2.52 11.23
N ALA A 195 -5.65 -3.27 10.81
CA ALA A 195 -5.57 -4.72 11.03
C ALA A 195 -5.53 -5.05 12.53
N VAL A 196 -4.67 -4.37 13.29
CA VAL A 196 -4.59 -4.53 14.77
C VAL A 196 -5.91 -4.16 15.45
N ALA A 197 -6.59 -3.09 14.99
CA ALA A 197 -7.90 -2.70 15.49
C ALA A 197 -8.99 -3.76 15.25
N ARG A 198 -8.77 -4.67 14.30
CA ARG A 198 -9.63 -5.85 14.04
C ARG A 198 -9.16 -7.12 14.77
N GLY A 199 -8.12 -7.04 15.58
CA GLY A 199 -7.55 -8.19 16.28
C GLY A 199 -6.61 -9.04 15.43
N LEU A 200 -6.25 -8.56 14.22
CA LEU A 200 -5.29 -9.21 13.33
C LEU A 200 -3.85 -8.84 13.72
N VAL A 201 -2.91 -9.65 13.27
CA VAL A 201 -1.46 -9.44 13.48
C VAL A 201 -0.75 -9.18 12.15
N GLY A 202 0.46 -8.63 12.21
CA GLY A 202 1.26 -8.42 11.01
C GLY A 202 2.55 -7.65 11.27
N THR A 203 3.26 -7.38 10.18
CA THR A 203 4.54 -6.65 10.20
C THR A 203 4.65 -5.76 8.97
N VAL A 204 5.01 -4.50 9.18
CA VAL A 204 5.37 -3.57 8.09
C VAL A 204 6.80 -3.84 7.64
N PHE A 205 7.01 -3.86 6.33
CA PHE A 205 8.33 -4.09 5.74
C PHE A 205 8.49 -3.37 4.38
N ALA A 206 9.74 -3.28 3.89
CA ALA A 206 10.08 -2.72 2.58
C ALA A 206 11.03 -3.65 1.77
N GLY A 207 11.34 -4.81 2.30
CA GLY A 207 12.32 -5.74 1.75
C GLY A 207 11.74 -6.66 0.67
N PHE A 208 11.57 -6.15 -0.55
CA PHE A 208 11.16 -6.95 -1.71
C PHE A 208 12.36 -7.44 -2.52
N ALA A 209 12.27 -8.66 -3.05
CA ALA A 209 13.17 -9.14 -4.08
C ALA A 209 12.71 -8.57 -5.44
N THR A 210 13.49 -7.63 -5.99
CA THR A 210 13.13 -6.86 -7.19
C THR A 210 12.75 -7.74 -8.37
N SER A 211 13.44 -8.87 -8.59
CA SER A 211 13.15 -9.80 -9.67
C SER A 211 11.77 -10.44 -9.54
N ALA A 212 11.36 -10.82 -8.33
CA ALA A 212 10.07 -11.44 -8.09
C ALA A 212 8.91 -10.44 -8.25
N VAL A 213 9.00 -9.25 -7.65
CA VAL A 213 7.95 -8.23 -7.77
C VAL A 213 7.81 -7.72 -9.20
N ARG A 214 8.89 -7.72 -9.99
CA ARG A 214 8.83 -7.36 -11.42
C ARG A 214 7.86 -8.27 -12.18
N HIS A 215 7.90 -9.56 -11.95
CA HIS A 215 7.04 -10.52 -12.62
C HIS A 215 5.63 -10.60 -12.02
N LEU A 216 5.51 -10.44 -10.71
CA LEU A 216 4.24 -10.62 -10.02
C LEU A 216 3.33 -9.39 -10.08
N LEU A 217 3.92 -8.21 -10.01
CA LEU A 217 3.21 -6.94 -9.88
C LEU A 217 3.48 -6.00 -11.07
N ASP A 218 4.04 -6.52 -12.17
CA ASP A 218 4.47 -5.73 -13.34
C ASP A 218 5.24 -4.47 -12.93
N SER A 219 6.14 -4.64 -11.94
CA SER A 219 6.94 -3.56 -11.35
C SER A 219 8.21 -3.37 -12.18
N ASP A 220 8.35 -2.24 -12.84
CA ASP A 220 9.57 -1.88 -13.57
C ASP A 220 10.63 -1.23 -12.66
N GLY A 221 10.26 -0.97 -11.40
CA GLY A 221 11.11 -0.33 -10.41
C GLY A 221 11.17 1.21 -10.51
N VAL A 222 10.44 1.81 -11.43
CA VAL A 222 10.38 3.26 -11.66
C VAL A 222 8.93 3.74 -11.74
N SER A 223 8.23 3.45 -12.86
CA SER A 223 6.83 3.87 -13.05
C SER A 223 5.85 3.08 -12.18
N ARG A 224 6.23 1.88 -11.77
CA ARG A 224 5.58 1.09 -10.72
C ARG A 224 6.65 0.54 -9.78
N HIS A 225 7.02 1.32 -8.77
CA HIS A 225 8.00 0.94 -7.77
C HIS A 225 7.30 0.51 -6.48
N GLN A 226 7.58 -0.71 -5.99
CA GLN A 226 7.04 -1.19 -4.72
C GLN A 226 7.76 -0.49 -3.56
N MET A 227 7.02 0.27 -2.76
CA MET A 227 7.56 1.11 -1.68
C MET A 227 7.62 0.36 -0.35
N PHE A 228 6.46 0.01 0.17
CA PHE A 228 6.28 -0.64 1.47
C PHE A 228 5.19 -1.70 1.39
N ALA A 229 5.22 -2.61 2.35
CA ALA A 229 4.16 -3.60 2.52
C ALA A 229 3.87 -3.88 3.98
N VAL A 230 2.76 -4.57 4.22
CA VAL A 230 2.37 -5.12 5.50
C VAL A 230 1.84 -6.54 5.31
N THR A 231 2.29 -7.46 6.15
CA THR A 231 1.64 -8.76 6.29
C THR A 231 0.42 -8.64 7.18
N ILE A 232 -0.63 -9.42 6.92
CA ILE A 232 -1.84 -9.46 7.72
C ILE A 232 -2.24 -10.92 7.91
N ALA A 233 -2.54 -11.31 9.14
CA ALA A 233 -2.99 -12.66 9.49
C ALA A 233 -3.85 -12.65 10.76
N SER A 234 -4.54 -13.75 10.99
CA SER A 234 -5.21 -14.06 12.27
C SER A 234 -4.21 -14.35 13.37
#